data_698324918580969261c5271e90c56d92
#
_entry.id   698324918580969261c5271e90c56d92
#
_cell.length_a   1.000
_cell.length_b   1.000
_cell.length_c   1.000
_cell.angle_alpha   90.00
_cell.angle_beta   90.00
_cell.angle_gamma   90.00
#
_symmetry.space_group_name_H-M   'P 1'
#
loop_
_entity.id
_entity.type
_entity.pdbx_description
1 polymer ?
#
loop_
_entity_poly.entity_id
_entity_poly.type
_entity_poly.pdbx_seq_one_letter_code
_entity_poly.pdbx_strand_id
1 'polypeptide(L)'
;AAMIDNPDITIDELMNYIPGPDFPTGGVIMGDVGIRHAYFTGRGKILVRAKSEIEQYKADRSRIIVTEIPYQVNKAKLVEKIAELVHEKRVDGISDLRDESSRAGMRIVIELKKDVNANVVLNNLYKHTQLQDTFGVIMIALVNGEPKVLNLREMLYHYIAHQKDVVTRRTQFDLDKARERLHILEGLMIALDNIDEVIAIIKASANGAEAKERLIARFGFSERQAQAIRSRGFLQGACLLGGHRRTEKKMLHTNF
;
A
#
# COMPACT_ATOMS: atom_id res chain seq x y z
N ALA A 1 -12.16 7.82 4.56
CA ALA A 1 -13.62 7.75 4.72
C ALA A 1 -14.17 9.15 5.02
N ALA A 2 -13.92 9.76 6.19
CA ALA A 2 -14.55 11.04 6.61
C ALA A 2 -14.55 12.15 5.53
N MET A 3 -13.46 12.31 4.79
CA MET A 3 -13.35 13.30 3.70
C MET A 3 -14.16 12.92 2.44
N ILE A 4 -14.52 11.64 2.26
CA ILE A 4 -15.41 11.22 1.16
C ILE A 4 -16.85 11.56 1.51
N ASP A 5 -17.22 11.37 2.78
CA ASP A 5 -18.56 11.61 3.31
C ASP A 5 -18.82 13.12 3.49
N ASN A 6 -17.78 13.88 3.89
CA ASN A 6 -17.80 15.33 4.04
C ASN A 6 -16.61 15.96 3.29
N PRO A 7 -16.77 16.40 2.03
CA PRO A 7 -15.70 17.04 1.25
C PRO A 7 -15.20 18.37 1.82
N ASP A 8 -16.00 19.04 2.64
CA ASP A 8 -15.67 20.35 3.24
C ASP A 8 -15.04 20.24 4.64
N ILE A 9 -14.72 19.01 5.08
CA ILE A 9 -14.07 18.74 6.37
C ILE A 9 -12.81 19.60 6.54
N THR A 10 -12.69 20.22 7.70
CA THR A 10 -11.57 21.08 8.05
C THR A 10 -10.34 20.28 8.49
N ILE A 11 -9.16 20.93 8.51
CA ILE A 11 -7.93 20.29 9.00
C ILE A 11 -8.06 19.95 10.48
N ASP A 12 -8.69 20.80 11.29
CA ASP A 12 -8.92 20.54 12.72
C ASP A 12 -9.79 19.30 12.94
N GLU A 13 -10.84 19.12 12.15
CA GLU A 13 -11.67 17.92 12.21
C GLU A 13 -10.90 16.67 11.73
N LEU A 14 -10.05 16.81 10.71
CA LEU A 14 -9.18 15.72 10.25
C LEU A 14 -8.17 15.30 11.32
N MET A 15 -7.70 16.22 12.15
CA MET A 15 -6.78 15.91 13.25
C MET A 15 -7.43 15.06 14.35
N ASN A 16 -8.74 14.97 14.44
CA ASN A 16 -9.43 14.01 15.32
C ASN A 16 -9.21 12.55 14.86
N TYR A 17 -8.97 12.32 13.56
CA TYR A 17 -8.68 11.00 12.98
C TYR A 17 -7.18 10.73 12.84
N ILE A 18 -6.39 11.79 12.64
CA ILE A 18 -4.94 11.71 12.45
C ILE A 18 -4.28 12.73 13.40
N PRO A 19 -4.17 12.42 14.71
CA PRO A 19 -3.69 13.37 15.71
C PRO A 19 -2.21 13.76 15.52
N GLY A 20 -1.42 12.92 14.84
CA GLY A 20 -0.03 13.21 14.56
C GLY A 20 0.61 12.16 13.65
N PRO A 21 1.85 12.40 13.19
CA PRO A 21 2.62 11.41 12.43
C PRO A 21 3.07 10.26 13.33
N ASP A 22 3.24 9.10 12.74
CA ASP A 22 3.84 7.92 13.37
C ASP A 22 5.27 7.72 12.84
N PHE A 23 6.20 7.36 13.75
CA PHE A 23 7.59 7.12 13.40
C PHE A 23 7.96 5.64 13.57
N PRO A 24 8.67 5.03 12.61
CA PRO A 24 9.02 3.61 12.66
C PRO A 24 9.89 3.24 13.88
N THR A 25 10.64 4.21 14.42
CA THR A 25 11.52 4.03 15.58
C THR A 25 10.85 4.38 16.90
N GLY A 26 9.55 4.73 16.89
CA GLY A 26 8.81 5.18 18.06
C GLY A 26 9.26 6.56 18.53
N GLY A 27 9.34 6.73 19.85
CA GLY A 27 9.63 8.00 20.50
C GLY A 27 8.36 8.76 20.91
N VAL A 28 8.54 9.84 21.64
CA VAL A 28 7.46 10.66 22.18
C VAL A 28 7.48 12.04 21.52
N ILE A 29 6.39 12.43 20.90
CA ILE A 29 6.25 13.79 20.34
C ILE A 29 5.93 14.77 21.47
N MET A 30 6.68 15.86 21.51
CA MET A 30 6.57 16.89 22.55
C MET A 30 5.73 18.06 22.08
N GLY A 31 4.45 18.04 22.46
CA GLY A 31 3.47 19.09 22.08
C GLY A 31 2.91 18.91 20.66
N ASP A 32 1.84 19.63 20.35
CA ASP A 32 1.07 19.54 19.11
C ASP A 32 1.30 20.72 18.13
N VAL A 33 1.91 21.80 18.58
CA VAL A 33 2.11 23.04 17.80
C VAL A 33 2.83 22.77 16.48
N GLY A 34 3.88 21.93 16.52
CA GLY A 34 4.63 21.57 15.33
C GLY A 34 3.81 20.71 14.35
N ILE A 35 2.96 19.82 14.87
CA ILE A 35 2.05 18.99 14.09
C ILE A 35 1.01 19.86 13.40
N ARG A 36 0.33 20.74 14.16
CA ARG A 36 -0.67 21.66 13.62
C ARG A 36 -0.06 22.50 12.50
N HIS A 37 1.10 23.10 12.74
CA HIS A 37 1.78 23.91 11.73
C HIS A 37 2.08 23.09 10.46
N ALA A 38 2.59 21.84 10.60
CA ALA A 38 2.85 20.96 9.48
C ALA A 38 1.56 20.62 8.70
N TYR A 39 0.48 20.31 9.39
CA TYR A 39 -0.77 19.92 8.76
C TYR A 39 -1.48 21.08 8.04
N PHE A 40 -1.34 22.31 8.55
CA PHE A 40 -1.93 23.50 7.93
C PHE A 40 -1.12 24.05 6.76
N THR A 41 0.22 23.96 6.84
CA THR A 41 1.11 24.61 5.85
C THR A 41 1.89 23.66 4.95
N GLY A 42 1.84 22.35 5.25
CA GLY A 42 2.69 21.35 4.61
C GLY A 42 4.14 21.35 5.10
N ARG A 43 4.51 22.22 6.04
CA ARG A 43 5.85 22.29 6.65
C ARG A 43 5.75 22.51 8.15
N GLY A 44 6.64 21.85 8.92
CA GLY A 44 6.64 22.01 10.37
C GLY A 44 7.89 21.46 11.02
N LYS A 45 8.02 21.74 12.31
CA LYS A 45 9.10 21.21 13.15
C LYS A 45 8.46 20.47 14.32
N ILE A 46 8.67 19.17 14.41
CA ILE A 46 8.14 18.33 15.47
C ILE A 46 9.30 17.93 16.40
N LEU A 47 9.15 18.25 17.66
CA LEU A 47 10.14 17.86 18.68
C LEU A 47 9.84 16.42 19.10
N VAL A 48 10.80 15.52 18.87
CA VAL A 48 10.69 14.10 19.22
C VAL A 48 11.70 13.79 20.31
N ARG A 49 11.25 13.06 21.31
CA ARG A 49 12.05 12.66 22.47
C ARG A 49 12.14 11.14 22.54
N ALA A 50 13.28 10.62 22.93
CA ALA A 50 13.48 9.21 23.21
C ALA A 50 12.52 8.74 24.31
N LYS A 51 12.01 7.51 24.19
CA LYS A 51 11.27 6.87 25.28
C LYS A 51 12.26 6.32 26.28
N SER A 52 12.19 6.83 27.51
CA SER A 52 13.11 6.49 28.58
C SER A 52 12.36 6.21 29.87
N GLU A 53 12.87 5.24 30.62
CA GLU A 53 12.35 4.85 31.93
C GLU A 53 13.48 4.93 32.94
N ILE A 54 13.16 5.37 34.17
CA ILE A 54 14.11 5.40 35.28
C ILE A 54 13.78 4.23 36.18
N GLU A 55 14.75 3.31 36.33
CA GLU A 55 14.65 2.16 37.19
C GLU A 55 15.60 2.32 38.38
N GLN A 56 15.13 2.01 39.59
CA GLN A 56 15.96 1.85 40.74
C GLN A 56 16.41 0.38 40.81
N TYR A 57 17.71 0.11 40.64
CA TYR A 57 18.23 -1.26 40.58
C TYR A 57 19.05 -1.67 41.84
N LYS A 58 19.45 -0.69 42.65
CA LYS A 58 20.04 -0.87 43.98
C LYS A 58 19.45 0.17 44.95
N ALA A 59 19.62 -0.04 46.23
CA ALA A 59 19.04 0.82 47.29
C ALA A 59 19.33 2.33 47.10
N ASP A 60 20.49 2.66 46.53
CA ASP A 60 21.02 4.01 46.39
C ASP A 60 21.45 4.37 44.96
N ARG A 61 21.07 3.54 43.95
CA ARG A 61 21.45 3.75 42.56
C ARG A 61 20.28 3.56 41.61
N SER A 62 20.17 4.48 40.68
CA SER A 62 19.21 4.41 39.58
C SER A 62 19.93 4.20 38.25
N ARG A 63 19.17 3.72 37.25
CA ARG A 63 19.60 3.65 35.88
C ARG A 63 18.51 4.20 34.96
N ILE A 64 18.91 4.80 33.84
CA ILE A 64 18.02 5.26 32.79
C ILE A 64 18.09 4.22 31.67
N ILE A 65 16.94 3.72 31.28
CA ILE A 65 16.79 2.77 30.18
C ILE A 65 16.10 3.48 29.02
N VAL A 66 16.74 3.48 27.85
CA VAL A 66 16.18 4.05 26.63
C VAL A 66 15.79 2.91 25.70
N THR A 67 14.49 2.84 25.36
CA THR A 67 13.91 1.78 24.53
C THR A 67 13.57 2.25 23.11
N GLU A 68 13.39 3.55 22.93
CA GLU A 68 13.10 4.15 21.62
C GLU A 68 13.87 5.45 21.45
N ILE A 69 14.36 5.73 20.25
CA ILE A 69 15.09 6.97 19.93
C ILE A 69 14.40 7.72 18.80
N PRO A 70 14.58 9.05 18.67
CA PRO A 70 14.01 9.82 17.60
C PRO A 70 14.36 9.27 16.21
N TYR A 71 13.43 9.41 15.28
CA TYR A 71 13.62 8.95 13.91
C TYR A 71 14.85 9.60 13.26
N GLN A 72 15.59 8.83 12.45
CA GLN A 72 16.86 9.22 11.80
C GLN A 72 18.06 9.42 12.74
N VAL A 73 17.93 9.20 14.03
CA VAL A 73 19.09 9.21 14.97
C VAL A 73 19.85 7.89 14.87
N ASN A 74 21.18 8.00 14.70
CA ASN A 74 22.06 6.85 14.72
C ASN A 74 22.39 6.46 16.17
N LYS A 75 21.98 5.26 16.59
CA LYS A 75 22.17 4.75 17.96
C LYS A 75 23.65 4.74 18.38
N ALA A 76 24.54 4.26 17.53
CA ALA A 76 25.98 4.16 17.88
C ALA A 76 26.59 5.54 18.12
N LYS A 77 26.30 6.50 17.22
CA LYS A 77 26.75 7.90 17.40
C LYS A 77 26.13 8.57 18.62
N LEU A 78 24.88 8.24 18.95
CA LEU A 78 24.23 8.73 20.17
C LEU A 78 24.93 8.24 21.41
N VAL A 79 25.25 6.93 21.50
CA VAL A 79 25.98 6.34 22.64
C VAL A 79 27.37 6.94 22.74
N GLU A 80 28.10 7.07 21.64
CA GLU A 80 29.41 7.71 21.57
C GLU A 80 29.33 9.17 22.06
N LYS A 81 28.32 9.94 21.61
CA LYS A 81 28.12 11.33 22.06
C LYS A 81 27.85 11.45 23.56
N ILE A 82 27.07 10.53 24.14
CA ILE A 82 26.85 10.48 25.59
C ILE A 82 28.15 10.23 26.30
N ALA A 83 28.99 9.28 25.84
CA ALA A 83 30.29 8.99 26.44
C ALA A 83 31.24 10.19 26.36
N GLU A 84 31.28 10.91 25.21
CA GLU A 84 32.08 12.15 25.10
C GLU A 84 31.66 13.20 26.14
N LEU A 85 30.35 13.45 26.31
CA LEU A 85 29.84 14.44 27.29
C LEU A 85 30.19 14.08 28.73
N VAL A 86 30.24 12.79 29.04
CA VAL A 86 30.71 12.31 30.35
C VAL A 86 32.21 12.55 30.52
N HIS A 87 33.01 12.25 29.50
CA HIS A 87 34.46 12.48 29.52
C HIS A 87 34.83 13.97 29.63
N GLU A 88 34.08 14.82 28.90
CA GLU A 88 34.22 16.28 28.95
C GLU A 88 33.66 16.92 30.22
N LYS A 89 33.10 16.11 31.16
CA LYS A 89 32.42 16.57 32.38
C LYS A 89 31.27 17.57 32.15
N ARG A 90 30.66 17.52 30.99
CA ARG A 90 29.47 18.36 30.65
C ARG A 90 28.19 17.74 31.20
N VAL A 91 28.13 16.42 31.31
CA VAL A 91 27.08 15.67 31.99
C VAL A 91 27.75 14.82 33.06
N ASP A 92 27.57 15.18 34.34
CA ASP A 92 28.06 14.40 35.48
C ASP A 92 26.97 13.44 36.00
N GLY A 93 27.38 12.51 36.82
CA GLY A 93 26.47 11.58 37.50
C GLY A 93 26.27 10.24 36.76
N ILE A 94 26.86 10.04 35.60
CA ILE A 94 26.86 8.75 34.88
C ILE A 94 28.07 7.92 35.37
N SER A 95 27.83 6.66 35.73
CA SER A 95 28.88 5.70 36.12
C SER A 95 29.22 4.72 35.03
N ASP A 96 28.25 4.31 34.21
CA ASP A 96 28.45 3.35 33.13
C ASP A 96 27.41 3.56 32.01
N LEU A 97 27.78 3.18 30.79
CA LEU A 97 26.94 3.30 29.59
C LEU A 97 27.11 2.04 28.75
N ARG A 98 25.99 1.33 28.50
CA ARG A 98 26.00 0.09 27.75
C ARG A 98 24.89 0.05 26.73
N ASP A 99 25.14 -0.56 25.56
CA ASP A 99 24.14 -0.96 24.61
C ASP A 99 23.79 -2.44 24.79
N GLU A 100 22.64 -2.71 25.38
CA GLU A 100 22.09 -4.04 25.61
C GLU A 100 21.04 -4.43 24.57
N SER A 101 21.01 -3.76 23.43
CA SER A 101 20.04 -4.05 22.37
C SER A 101 20.19 -5.48 21.84
N SER A 102 19.07 -6.14 21.63
CA SER A 102 18.99 -7.53 21.16
C SER A 102 17.88 -7.71 20.12
N ARG A 103 17.59 -8.95 19.74
CA ARG A 103 16.43 -9.28 18.90
C ARG A 103 15.08 -8.91 19.54
N ALA A 104 15.04 -8.78 20.86
CA ALA A 104 13.84 -8.36 21.60
C ALA A 104 13.56 -6.86 21.50
N GLY A 105 14.53 -6.06 21.03
CA GLY A 105 14.37 -4.62 20.86
C GLY A 105 15.61 -3.84 21.24
N MET A 106 15.49 -2.52 21.10
CA MET A 106 16.52 -1.57 21.48
C MET A 106 16.52 -1.37 23.00
N ARG A 107 17.73 -1.36 23.59
CA ARG A 107 17.93 -1.11 25.02
C ARG A 107 19.29 -0.45 25.25
N ILE A 108 19.30 0.84 25.53
CA ILE A 108 20.49 1.56 26.00
C ILE A 108 20.34 1.75 27.49
N VAL A 109 21.35 1.32 28.26
CA VAL A 109 21.38 1.40 29.73
C VAL A 109 22.41 2.41 30.15
N ILE A 110 21.98 3.42 30.91
CA ILE A 110 22.81 4.49 31.47
C ILE A 110 22.76 4.35 33.01
N GLU A 111 23.80 3.80 33.60
CA GLU A 111 23.88 3.67 35.06
C GLU A 111 24.35 4.97 35.70
N LEU A 112 23.71 5.34 36.81
CA LEU A 112 24.03 6.56 37.55
C LEU A 112 24.89 6.27 38.75
N LYS A 113 25.69 7.26 39.15
CA LYS A 113 26.42 7.26 40.41
C LYS A 113 25.45 7.30 41.59
N LYS A 114 25.95 6.96 42.78
CA LYS A 114 25.19 7.03 44.02
C LYS A 114 24.66 8.45 44.28
N ASP A 115 23.44 8.56 44.81
CA ASP A 115 22.78 9.80 45.25
C ASP A 115 22.58 10.87 44.14
N VAL A 116 22.65 10.45 42.86
CA VAL A 116 22.40 11.34 41.72
C VAL A 116 20.92 11.36 41.33
N ASN A 117 20.37 12.54 41.10
CA ASN A 117 19.02 12.67 40.65
C ASN A 117 18.92 12.32 39.15
N ALA A 118 18.29 11.19 38.84
CA ALA A 118 18.15 10.66 37.50
C ALA A 118 17.42 11.61 36.53
N ASN A 119 16.42 12.36 37.01
CA ASN A 119 15.67 13.31 36.16
C ASN A 119 16.55 14.50 35.71
N VAL A 120 17.48 14.95 36.57
CA VAL A 120 18.41 16.03 36.22
C VAL A 120 19.37 15.57 35.13
N VAL A 121 19.94 14.36 35.30
CA VAL A 121 20.84 13.76 34.28
C VAL A 121 20.09 13.57 32.97
N LEU A 122 18.88 13.01 32.98
CA LEU A 122 18.04 12.79 31.81
C LEU A 122 17.72 14.09 31.08
N ASN A 123 17.37 15.13 31.82
CA ASN A 123 17.10 16.46 31.22
C ASN A 123 18.35 17.08 30.57
N ASN A 124 19.53 16.89 31.17
CA ASN A 124 20.80 17.31 30.59
C ASN A 124 21.13 16.51 29.31
N LEU A 125 20.84 15.21 29.32
CA LEU A 125 21.00 14.37 28.11
C LEU A 125 20.06 14.81 26.99
N TYR A 126 18.78 15.13 27.26
CA TYR A 126 17.86 15.70 26.28
C TYR A 126 18.34 17.03 25.69
N LYS A 127 19.01 17.86 26.50
CA LYS A 127 19.52 19.15 26.08
C LYS A 127 20.76 19.08 25.20
N HIS A 128 21.62 18.09 25.44
CA HIS A 128 22.96 18.05 24.87
C HIS A 128 23.18 16.89 23.86
N THR A 129 22.18 16.02 23.68
CA THR A 129 22.28 14.87 22.77
C THR A 129 21.02 14.73 21.91
N GLN A 130 21.09 13.85 20.92
CA GLN A 130 19.95 13.49 20.06
C GLN A 130 18.94 12.55 20.74
N LEU A 131 18.98 12.38 22.07
CA LEU A 131 17.86 11.79 22.81
C LEU A 131 16.59 12.67 22.70
N GLN A 132 16.74 13.93 22.37
CA GLN A 132 15.68 14.82 21.91
C GLN A 132 16.18 15.53 20.67
N ASP A 133 15.41 15.43 19.60
CA ASP A 133 15.76 16.06 18.32
C ASP A 133 14.51 16.63 17.63
N THR A 134 14.74 17.55 16.70
CA THR A 134 13.67 18.19 15.95
C THR A 134 13.55 17.58 14.57
N PHE A 135 12.43 16.94 14.30
CA PHE A 135 12.12 16.41 12.97
C PHE A 135 11.48 17.50 12.10
N GLY A 136 12.12 17.79 10.97
CA GLY A 136 11.59 18.73 9.98
C GLY A 136 10.58 18.03 9.06
N VAL A 137 9.30 18.35 9.18
CA VAL A 137 8.24 17.85 8.31
C VAL A 137 8.18 18.66 7.04
N ILE A 138 8.20 18.01 5.89
CA ILE A 138 7.90 18.60 4.59
C ILE A 138 6.97 17.62 3.85
N MET A 139 5.71 18.00 3.69
CA MET A 139 4.67 17.19 3.08
C MET A 139 4.67 17.44 1.56
N ILE A 140 5.49 16.69 0.84
CA ILE A 140 5.61 16.78 -0.62
C ILE A 140 4.92 15.58 -1.28
N ALA A 141 4.12 15.85 -2.31
CA ALA A 141 3.55 14.83 -3.18
C ALA A 141 3.64 15.23 -4.65
N LEU A 142 3.63 14.24 -5.54
CA LEU A 142 3.52 14.47 -6.96
C LEU A 142 2.06 14.63 -7.35
N VAL A 143 1.71 15.81 -7.88
CA VAL A 143 0.39 16.11 -8.40
C VAL A 143 0.51 16.35 -9.90
N ASN A 144 -0.06 15.47 -10.70
CA ASN A 144 0.05 15.50 -12.17
C ASN A 144 1.52 15.51 -12.68
N GLY A 145 2.42 14.81 -11.95
CA GLY A 145 3.84 14.74 -12.28
C GLY A 145 4.70 15.89 -11.74
N GLU A 146 4.11 16.89 -11.07
CA GLU A 146 4.81 18.02 -10.47
C GLU A 146 4.91 17.86 -8.95
N PRO A 147 6.08 18.10 -8.32
CA PRO A 147 6.22 18.08 -6.88
C PRO A 147 5.58 19.35 -6.27
N LYS A 148 4.64 19.14 -5.33
CA LYS A 148 3.96 20.22 -4.62
C LYS A 148 4.01 19.99 -3.12
N VAL A 149 4.25 21.07 -2.35
CA VAL A 149 4.06 21.05 -0.90
C VAL A 149 2.58 21.23 -0.62
N LEU A 150 1.98 20.27 0.08
CA LEU A 150 0.55 20.21 0.31
C LEU A 150 0.27 20.21 1.82
N ASN A 151 -0.84 20.82 2.22
CA ASN A 151 -1.39 20.64 3.55
C ASN A 151 -2.08 19.26 3.69
N LEU A 152 -2.49 18.88 4.90
CA LEU A 152 -3.10 17.57 5.16
C LEU A 152 -4.36 17.33 4.31
N ARG A 153 -5.24 18.34 4.23
CA ARG A 153 -6.48 18.23 3.44
C ARG A 153 -6.21 18.07 1.96
N GLU A 154 -5.31 18.85 1.40
CA GLU A 154 -4.90 18.77 -0.02
C GLU A 154 -4.28 17.42 -0.34
N MET A 155 -3.41 16.91 0.54
CA MET A 155 -2.79 15.59 0.36
C MET A 155 -3.83 14.47 0.29
N LEU A 156 -4.78 14.47 1.20
CA LEU A 156 -5.89 13.50 1.20
C LEU A 156 -6.82 13.69 0.00
N TYR A 157 -7.09 14.93 -0.40
CA TYR A 157 -7.90 15.23 -1.59
C TYR A 157 -7.27 14.63 -2.86
N HIS A 158 -5.99 14.90 -3.11
CA HIS A 158 -5.30 14.37 -4.27
C HIS A 158 -5.16 12.84 -4.23
N TYR A 159 -4.96 12.26 -3.06
CA TYR A 159 -4.97 10.81 -2.89
C TYR A 159 -6.33 10.20 -3.26
N ILE A 160 -7.43 10.76 -2.78
CA ILE A 160 -8.79 10.28 -3.10
C ILE A 160 -9.07 10.43 -4.60
N ALA A 161 -8.71 11.56 -5.20
CA ALA A 161 -8.87 11.79 -6.63
C ALA A 161 -8.10 10.76 -7.45
N HIS A 162 -6.85 10.48 -7.07
CA HIS A 162 -6.03 9.45 -7.70
C HIS A 162 -6.65 8.05 -7.56
N GLN A 163 -7.15 7.68 -6.38
CA GLN A 163 -7.81 6.40 -6.16
C GLN A 163 -9.06 6.24 -7.03
N LYS A 164 -9.88 7.28 -7.14
CA LYS A 164 -11.06 7.28 -8.02
C LYS A 164 -10.67 7.05 -9.48
N ASP A 165 -9.64 7.73 -9.97
CA ASP A 165 -9.15 7.57 -11.34
C ASP A 165 -8.62 6.14 -11.58
N VAL A 166 -7.81 5.61 -10.68
CA VAL A 166 -7.27 4.23 -10.77
C VAL A 166 -8.40 3.20 -10.81
N VAL A 167 -9.39 3.31 -9.92
CA VAL A 167 -10.54 2.39 -9.89
C VAL A 167 -11.34 2.50 -11.18
N THR A 168 -11.60 3.71 -11.67
CA THR A 168 -12.34 3.94 -12.92
C THR A 168 -11.62 3.30 -14.11
N ARG A 169 -10.31 3.55 -14.26
CA ARG A 169 -9.52 2.95 -15.35
C ARG A 169 -9.46 1.43 -15.27
N ARG A 170 -9.31 0.87 -14.08
CA ARG A 170 -9.34 -0.59 -13.89
C ARG A 170 -10.68 -1.19 -14.29
N THR A 171 -11.77 -0.59 -13.79
CA THR A 171 -13.12 -1.06 -14.10
C THR A 171 -13.44 -0.94 -15.59
N GLN A 172 -12.99 0.14 -16.26
CA GLN A 172 -13.14 0.30 -17.70
C GLN A 172 -12.39 -0.79 -18.46
N PHE A 173 -11.17 -1.10 -18.08
CA PHE A 173 -10.39 -2.17 -18.68
C PHE A 173 -11.04 -3.56 -18.53
N ASP A 174 -11.57 -3.84 -17.34
CA ASP A 174 -12.28 -5.11 -17.08
C ASP A 174 -13.58 -5.19 -17.88
N LEU A 175 -14.30 -4.06 -18.00
CA LEU A 175 -15.50 -3.96 -18.84
C LEU A 175 -15.18 -4.22 -20.32
N ASP A 176 -14.15 -3.60 -20.86
CA ASP A 176 -13.76 -3.76 -22.25
C ASP A 176 -13.34 -5.22 -22.54
N LYS A 177 -12.59 -5.86 -21.63
CA LYS A 177 -12.31 -7.30 -21.72
C LYS A 177 -13.55 -8.18 -21.68
N ALA A 178 -14.50 -7.87 -20.80
CA ALA A 178 -15.74 -8.60 -20.69
C ALA A 178 -16.58 -8.46 -21.99
N ARG A 179 -16.64 -7.25 -22.57
CA ARG A 179 -17.29 -6.98 -23.85
C ARG A 179 -16.66 -7.72 -25.02
N GLU A 180 -15.31 -7.75 -25.08
CA GLU A 180 -14.60 -8.53 -26.10
C GLU A 180 -14.92 -10.03 -26.00
N ARG A 181 -14.97 -10.56 -24.78
CA ARG A 181 -15.36 -11.96 -24.56
C ARG A 181 -16.82 -12.22 -24.92
N LEU A 182 -17.73 -11.34 -24.53
CA LEU A 182 -19.15 -11.44 -24.88
C LEU A 182 -19.33 -11.47 -26.39
N HIS A 183 -18.69 -10.55 -27.12
CA HIS A 183 -18.73 -10.51 -28.56
C HIS A 183 -18.31 -11.83 -29.21
N ILE A 184 -17.27 -12.49 -28.70
CA ILE A 184 -16.87 -13.81 -29.21
C ILE A 184 -17.95 -14.85 -28.89
N LEU A 185 -18.50 -14.85 -27.68
CA LEU A 185 -19.53 -15.81 -27.26
C LEU A 185 -20.82 -15.69 -28.09
N GLU A 186 -21.24 -14.47 -28.39
CA GLU A 186 -22.40 -14.21 -29.30
C GLU A 186 -22.18 -14.85 -30.68
N GLY A 187 -20.99 -14.70 -31.27
CA GLY A 187 -20.64 -15.38 -32.51
C GLY A 187 -20.64 -16.89 -32.40
N LEU A 188 -20.13 -17.43 -31.27
CA LEU A 188 -20.16 -18.87 -31.02
C LEU A 188 -21.57 -19.42 -30.84
N MET A 189 -22.48 -18.66 -30.21
CA MET A 189 -23.91 -19.05 -30.11
C MET A 189 -24.58 -19.15 -31.46
N ILE A 190 -24.41 -18.15 -32.32
CA ILE A 190 -24.93 -18.18 -33.69
C ILE A 190 -24.36 -19.37 -34.47
N ALA A 191 -23.05 -19.66 -34.30
CA ALA A 191 -22.42 -20.80 -34.95
C ALA A 191 -22.93 -22.15 -34.43
N LEU A 192 -23.28 -22.27 -33.14
CA LEU A 192 -23.87 -23.48 -32.55
C LEU A 192 -25.29 -23.72 -33.06
N ASP A 193 -26.09 -22.68 -33.23
CA ASP A 193 -27.44 -22.79 -33.77
C ASP A 193 -27.43 -23.24 -35.24
N ASN A 194 -26.33 -22.97 -35.98
CA ASN A 194 -26.16 -23.31 -37.40
C ASN A 194 -24.98 -24.28 -37.61
N ILE A 195 -24.74 -25.21 -36.66
CA ILE A 195 -23.50 -25.99 -36.59
C ILE A 195 -23.22 -26.84 -37.84
N ASP A 196 -24.24 -27.44 -38.45
CA ASP A 196 -24.07 -28.29 -39.63
C ASP A 196 -23.61 -27.48 -40.84
N GLU A 197 -24.15 -26.25 -41.03
CA GLU A 197 -23.74 -25.34 -42.10
C GLU A 197 -22.32 -24.80 -41.87
N VAL A 198 -21.98 -24.44 -40.63
CA VAL A 198 -20.65 -23.99 -40.27
C VAL A 198 -19.60 -25.08 -40.56
N ILE A 199 -19.89 -26.33 -40.20
CA ILE A 199 -18.99 -27.48 -40.47
C ILE A 199 -18.85 -27.71 -41.96
N ALA A 200 -19.95 -27.62 -42.74
CA ALA A 200 -19.93 -27.78 -44.19
C ALA A 200 -19.04 -26.72 -44.86
N ILE A 201 -19.17 -25.47 -44.49
CA ILE A 201 -18.32 -24.36 -44.97
C ILE A 201 -16.83 -24.62 -44.65
N ILE A 202 -16.52 -24.97 -43.42
CA ILE A 202 -15.13 -25.22 -43.03
C ILE A 202 -14.52 -26.40 -43.79
N LYS A 203 -15.28 -27.47 -43.99
CA LYS A 203 -14.82 -28.63 -44.74
C LYS A 203 -14.66 -28.39 -46.24
N ALA A 204 -15.48 -27.54 -46.82
CA ALA A 204 -15.44 -27.17 -48.25
C ALA A 204 -14.38 -26.11 -48.58
N SER A 205 -13.73 -25.52 -47.61
CA SER A 205 -12.71 -24.49 -47.81
C SER A 205 -11.32 -25.12 -47.94
N ALA A 206 -10.51 -24.63 -48.90
CA ALA A 206 -9.17 -25.15 -49.18
C ALA A 206 -8.16 -24.79 -48.04
N ASN A 207 -8.41 -23.65 -47.36
CA ASN A 207 -7.53 -23.20 -46.26
C ASN A 207 -8.33 -22.41 -45.22
N GLY A 208 -7.67 -22.12 -44.10
CA GLY A 208 -8.31 -21.41 -42.95
C GLY A 208 -8.68 -19.95 -43.24
N ALA A 209 -8.01 -19.28 -44.18
CA ALA A 209 -8.34 -17.91 -44.55
C ALA A 209 -9.64 -17.89 -45.34
N GLU A 210 -9.79 -18.75 -46.33
CA GLU A 210 -11.01 -18.93 -47.12
C GLU A 210 -12.22 -19.32 -46.24
N ALA A 211 -12.02 -20.23 -45.29
CA ALA A 211 -13.06 -20.62 -44.34
C ALA A 211 -13.55 -19.40 -43.51
N LYS A 212 -12.63 -18.55 -43.06
CA LYS A 212 -12.94 -17.32 -42.32
C LYS A 212 -13.76 -16.35 -43.19
N GLU A 213 -13.34 -16.10 -44.41
CA GLU A 213 -14.04 -15.20 -45.34
C GLU A 213 -15.45 -15.69 -45.65
N ARG A 214 -15.62 -17.00 -45.93
CA ARG A 214 -16.93 -17.61 -46.17
C ARG A 214 -17.87 -17.54 -44.96
N LEU A 215 -17.33 -17.76 -43.75
CA LEU A 215 -18.10 -17.61 -42.50
C LEU A 215 -18.53 -16.18 -42.26
N ILE A 216 -17.66 -15.19 -42.51
CA ILE A 216 -17.99 -13.77 -42.43
C ILE A 216 -19.06 -13.41 -43.42
N ALA A 217 -18.93 -13.80 -44.71
CA ALA A 217 -19.89 -13.49 -45.76
C ALA A 217 -21.26 -14.12 -45.49
N ARG A 218 -21.33 -15.34 -44.93
CA ARG A 218 -22.58 -16.08 -44.73
C ARG A 218 -23.35 -15.64 -43.48
N PHE A 219 -22.67 -15.38 -42.35
CA PHE A 219 -23.29 -15.15 -41.03
C PHE A 219 -23.10 -13.73 -40.52
N GLY A 220 -22.33 -12.89 -41.21
CA GLY A 220 -22.02 -11.55 -40.77
C GLY A 220 -21.09 -11.48 -39.56
N PHE A 221 -20.32 -12.54 -39.30
CA PHE A 221 -19.37 -12.57 -38.20
C PHE A 221 -18.27 -11.51 -38.33
N SER A 222 -17.79 -11.00 -37.22
CA SER A 222 -16.55 -10.24 -37.21
C SER A 222 -15.35 -11.18 -37.44
N GLU A 223 -14.21 -10.60 -37.81
CA GLU A 223 -12.97 -11.37 -37.98
C GLU A 223 -12.59 -12.16 -36.71
N ARG A 224 -12.77 -11.55 -35.52
CA ARG A 224 -12.49 -12.20 -34.25
C ARG A 224 -13.45 -13.36 -33.97
N GLN A 225 -14.72 -13.20 -34.26
CA GLN A 225 -15.71 -14.28 -34.13
C GLN A 225 -15.42 -15.43 -35.08
N ALA A 226 -15.18 -15.15 -36.36
CA ALA A 226 -14.84 -16.17 -37.33
C ALA A 226 -13.53 -16.92 -36.99
N GLN A 227 -12.54 -16.22 -36.46
CA GLN A 227 -11.31 -16.83 -35.96
C GLN A 227 -11.55 -17.76 -34.77
N ALA A 228 -12.41 -17.36 -33.83
CA ALA A 228 -12.76 -18.18 -32.67
C ALA A 228 -13.53 -19.45 -33.07
N ILE A 229 -14.50 -19.33 -34.00
CA ILE A 229 -15.29 -20.43 -34.54
C ILE A 229 -14.40 -21.45 -35.26
N ARG A 230 -13.41 -20.99 -36.01
CA ARG A 230 -12.44 -21.85 -36.72
C ARG A 230 -11.46 -22.55 -35.73
N SER A 231 -11.34 -22.11 -34.51
CA SER A 231 -10.39 -22.69 -33.56
C SER A 231 -10.68 -24.17 -33.28
N ARG A 232 -9.61 -24.97 -33.08
CA ARG A 232 -9.75 -26.42 -32.81
C ARG A 232 -10.64 -26.72 -31.60
N GLY A 233 -10.64 -25.86 -30.58
CA GLY A 233 -11.43 -26.04 -29.37
C GLY A 233 -12.95 -25.97 -29.63
N PHE A 234 -13.41 -25.06 -30.48
CA PHE A 234 -14.81 -24.99 -30.86
C PHE A 234 -15.24 -26.24 -31.66
N LEU A 235 -14.48 -26.63 -32.68
CA LEU A 235 -14.81 -27.80 -33.52
C LEU A 235 -14.82 -29.12 -32.72
N GLN A 236 -13.92 -29.27 -31.77
CA GLN A 236 -13.91 -30.43 -30.87
C GLN A 236 -15.12 -30.44 -29.94
N GLY A 237 -15.43 -29.31 -29.31
CA GLY A 237 -16.60 -29.16 -28.43
C GLY A 237 -17.92 -29.36 -29.18
N ALA A 238 -18.03 -28.80 -30.38
CA ALA A 238 -19.21 -28.94 -31.23
C ALA A 238 -19.44 -30.38 -31.72
N CYS A 239 -18.39 -31.12 -32.04
CA CYS A 239 -18.51 -32.55 -32.38
C CYS A 239 -19.00 -33.40 -31.19
N LEU A 240 -18.57 -33.08 -29.97
CA LEU A 240 -19.03 -33.79 -28.75
C LEU A 240 -20.53 -33.47 -28.47
N LEU A 241 -20.94 -32.21 -28.60
CA LEU A 241 -22.35 -31.80 -28.41
C LEU A 241 -23.27 -32.29 -29.53
N GLY A 242 -22.80 -32.34 -30.78
CA GLY A 242 -23.54 -32.90 -31.91
C GLY A 242 -23.78 -34.41 -31.78
N GLY A 243 -22.84 -35.15 -31.20
CA GLY A 243 -22.99 -36.54 -30.84
C GLY A 243 -24.12 -36.78 -29.79
N HIS A 244 -24.21 -35.94 -28.79
CA HIS A 244 -25.27 -36.03 -27.76
C HIS A 244 -26.66 -35.71 -28.29
N ARG A 245 -26.83 -34.69 -29.12
CA ARG A 245 -28.14 -34.37 -29.76
C ARG A 245 -28.61 -35.45 -30.72
N ARG A 246 -27.72 -36.22 -31.40
CA ARG A 246 -28.09 -37.37 -32.22
C ARG A 246 -28.58 -38.55 -31.42
N THR A 247 -28.06 -38.76 -30.23
CA THR A 247 -28.52 -39.81 -29.33
C THR A 247 -29.87 -39.49 -28.71
N GLU A 248 -30.13 -38.25 -28.32
CA GLU A 248 -31.46 -37.82 -27.83
C GLU A 248 -32.55 -37.89 -28.91
N LYS A 249 -32.27 -37.45 -30.15
CA LYS A 249 -33.23 -37.63 -31.26
C LYS A 249 -33.50 -39.10 -31.61
N LYS A 250 -32.54 -39.99 -31.46
CA LYS A 250 -32.73 -41.43 -31.67
C LYS A 250 -33.56 -42.05 -30.54
N MET A 251 -33.40 -41.60 -29.27
CA MET A 251 -34.22 -42.10 -28.19
C MET A 251 -35.66 -41.64 -28.23
N LEU A 252 -35.96 -40.46 -28.79
CA LEU A 252 -37.30 -39.97 -28.99
C LEU A 252 -38.08 -40.64 -30.15
N HIS A 253 -37.39 -41.31 -31.10
CA HIS A 253 -38.01 -42.06 -32.17
C HIS A 253 -38.17 -43.57 -31.94
N THR A 254 -37.71 -44.08 -30.78
CA THR A 254 -37.84 -45.52 -30.45
C THR A 254 -38.92 -45.80 -29.41
N ASN A 255 -39.68 -44.78 -29.00
CA ASN A 255 -40.79 -44.98 -28.05
C ASN A 255 -42.13 -44.52 -28.64
N PHE A 256 -42.45 -44.97 -29.86
CA PHE A 256 -43.84 -45.01 -30.36
C PHE A 256 -44.03 -46.34 -31.09
#